data_7f9dfe75d476845c7707b092b1d8d1e7
#
_entry.id   7f9dfe75d476845c7707b092b1d8d1e7
#
_cell.length_a   1.000
_cell.length_b   1.000
_cell.length_c   1.000
_cell.angle_alpha   90.00
_cell.angle_beta   90.00
_cell.angle_gamma   90.00
#
_symmetry.space_group_name_H-M   'P 1'
#
loop_
_entity.id
_entity.type
_entity.pdbx_description
1 polymer ?
#
loop_
_entity_poly.entity_id
_entity_poly.type
_entity_poly.pdbx_seq_one_letter_code
_entity_poly.pdbx_strand_id
1 'polypeptide(L)'
;ASDVYKRQHKESAVWRYKTFPLMGLDMTDEHDEVTPLSEYARLALSRPEPDKENIMCVIDEACSSCVQINYEITNLCRGCVARSCYMNCPKDAIRFKKNGQAMIDHDTCVSCGICHKSCPYHAIVYIPVPCEEACPVKAISKDEHGIEHIDESKCIYCGKCMNACPFGAIFEISQTFDVLQRIRKGEKMVAIVAPSILGQFKTSIGQVYGAFKEIGFTDAVSYTHLRAHETRH
;
A
#
# COMPACT_ATOMS: atom_id res chain seq x y z
N ALA A 1 28.73 8.78 -2.30
CA ALA A 1 28.47 8.98 -3.75
C ALA A 1 28.23 7.66 -4.49
N SER A 2 29.00 6.57 -4.18
CA SER A 2 28.85 5.28 -4.88
C SER A 2 27.52 4.58 -4.61
N ASP A 3 26.94 4.70 -3.41
CA ASP A 3 25.68 4.04 -3.05
C ASP A 3 24.46 4.75 -3.66
N VAL A 4 24.51 6.06 -3.79
CA VAL A 4 23.47 6.84 -4.48
C VAL A 4 23.39 6.44 -5.95
N TYR A 5 24.54 6.29 -6.61
CA TYR A 5 24.59 5.89 -8.02
C TYR A 5 24.06 4.46 -8.26
N LYS A 6 24.35 3.52 -7.36
CA LYS A 6 23.86 2.13 -7.47
C LYS A 6 22.35 1.98 -7.31
N ARG A 7 21.70 2.90 -6.56
CA ARG A 7 20.25 2.89 -6.34
C ARG A 7 19.48 3.66 -7.40
N GLN A 8 20.14 4.48 -8.20
CA GLN A 8 19.51 5.42 -9.12
C GLN A 8 18.56 4.74 -10.11
N HIS A 9 18.94 3.58 -10.65
CA HIS A 9 18.08 2.83 -11.58
C HIS A 9 16.82 2.29 -10.88
N LYS A 10 16.96 1.66 -9.72
CA LYS A 10 15.82 1.15 -8.95
C LYS A 10 14.88 2.28 -8.52
N GLU A 11 15.45 3.36 -8.00
CA GLU A 11 14.64 4.51 -7.56
C GLU A 11 13.93 5.18 -8.74
N SER A 12 14.59 5.27 -9.90
CA SER A 12 13.97 5.79 -11.12
C SER A 12 12.82 4.92 -11.58
N ALA A 13 12.97 3.59 -11.58
CA ALA A 13 11.89 2.66 -11.90
C ALA A 13 10.72 2.80 -10.92
N VAL A 14 10.98 2.78 -9.62
CA VAL A 14 9.94 2.96 -8.59
C VAL A 14 9.18 4.28 -8.78
N TRP A 15 9.90 5.38 -9.06
CA TRP A 15 9.24 6.67 -9.32
C TRP A 15 8.42 6.67 -10.61
N ARG A 16 8.91 6.01 -11.66
CA ARG A 16 8.17 5.82 -12.90
C ARG A 16 6.83 5.16 -12.62
N TYR A 17 6.85 4.00 -11.96
CA TYR A 17 5.63 3.23 -11.68
C TYR A 17 4.69 3.94 -10.69
N LYS A 18 5.21 4.69 -9.74
CA LYS A 18 4.38 5.53 -8.85
C LYS A 18 3.60 6.62 -9.58
N THR A 19 4.01 7.02 -10.78
CA THR A 19 3.26 8.00 -11.57
C THR A 19 2.06 7.38 -12.31
N PHE A 20 2.04 6.07 -12.55
CA PHE A 20 0.93 5.39 -13.24
C PHE A 20 -0.42 5.56 -12.51
N PRO A 21 -0.55 5.19 -11.23
CA PRO A 21 -1.81 5.37 -10.51
C PRO A 21 -2.20 6.85 -10.38
N LEU A 22 -1.26 7.78 -10.32
CA LEU A 22 -1.57 9.21 -10.32
C LEU A 22 -2.18 9.69 -11.64
N MET A 23 -1.84 9.05 -12.76
CA MET A 23 -2.45 9.28 -14.09
C MET A 23 -3.75 8.47 -14.27
N GLY A 24 -4.14 7.68 -13.27
CA GLY A 24 -5.28 6.79 -13.34
C GLY A 24 -5.04 5.53 -14.17
N LEU A 25 -3.79 5.10 -14.30
CA LEU A 25 -3.38 3.85 -14.96
C LEU A 25 -3.06 2.80 -13.89
N ASP A 26 -3.26 1.55 -14.24
CA ASP A 26 -2.84 0.40 -13.42
C ASP A 26 -1.49 -0.13 -13.95
N MET A 27 -0.81 -0.98 -13.18
CA MET A 27 0.43 -1.65 -13.61
C MET A 27 0.22 -2.51 -14.86
N THR A 28 -0.97 -3.06 -15.04
CA THR A 28 -1.37 -3.82 -16.23
C THR A 28 -1.49 -2.97 -17.50
N ASP A 29 -1.55 -1.64 -17.39
CA ASP A 29 -1.59 -0.73 -18.54
C ASP A 29 -0.19 -0.47 -19.14
N GLU A 30 0.86 -0.99 -18.54
CA GLU A 30 2.21 -0.87 -19.08
C GLU A 30 2.40 -1.74 -20.32
N HIS A 31 2.94 -1.14 -21.39
CA HIS A 31 3.25 -1.86 -22.63
C HIS A 31 4.73 -2.25 -22.71
N ASP A 32 5.60 -1.39 -22.23
CA ASP A 32 7.04 -1.61 -22.17
C ASP A 32 7.74 -0.60 -21.24
N GLU A 33 8.95 -0.95 -20.80
CA GLU A 33 9.78 -0.10 -19.92
C GLU A 33 10.40 1.11 -20.64
N VAL A 34 10.38 1.15 -21.97
CA VAL A 34 11.08 2.14 -22.81
C VAL A 34 10.17 3.31 -23.17
N THR A 35 8.85 3.08 -23.26
CA THR A 35 7.86 4.10 -23.61
C THR A 35 7.91 5.28 -22.63
N PRO A 36 8.06 6.53 -23.10
CA PRO A 36 8.14 7.69 -22.24
C PRO A 36 6.86 7.94 -21.43
N LEU A 37 6.97 8.39 -20.18
CA LEU A 37 5.81 8.76 -19.34
C LEU A 37 4.89 9.79 -20.00
N SER A 38 5.43 10.66 -20.87
CA SER A 38 4.64 11.64 -21.62
C SER A 38 3.64 10.99 -22.59
N GLU A 39 3.92 9.77 -23.05
CA GLU A 39 3.03 9.01 -23.93
C GLU A 39 1.89 8.38 -23.13
N TYR A 40 2.21 7.79 -21.97
CA TYR A 40 1.19 7.31 -21.02
C TYR A 40 0.29 8.46 -20.51
N ALA A 41 0.85 9.66 -20.28
CA ALA A 41 0.05 10.82 -19.92
C ALA A 41 -0.92 11.24 -21.06
N ARG A 42 -0.50 11.14 -22.33
CA ARG A 42 -1.41 11.37 -23.48
C ARG A 42 -2.50 10.31 -23.55
N LEU A 43 -2.16 9.04 -23.35
CA LEU A 43 -3.11 7.94 -23.25
C LEU A 43 -4.15 8.21 -22.16
N ALA A 44 -3.71 8.55 -20.95
CA ALA A 44 -4.58 8.89 -19.84
C ALA A 44 -5.53 10.05 -20.14
N LEU A 45 -5.07 11.07 -20.89
CA LEU A 45 -5.90 12.22 -21.30
C LEU A 45 -6.84 11.93 -22.47
N SER A 46 -6.60 10.89 -23.27
CA SER A 46 -7.38 10.56 -24.46
C SER A 46 -8.29 9.35 -24.29
N ARG A 47 -8.11 8.59 -23.20
CA ARG A 47 -8.92 7.38 -22.95
C ARG A 47 -10.39 7.73 -22.78
N PRO A 48 -11.31 6.85 -23.22
CA PRO A 48 -12.72 6.91 -22.84
C PRO A 48 -12.83 6.77 -21.32
N GLU A 49 -14.03 6.96 -20.77
CA GLU A 49 -14.26 6.81 -19.32
C GLU A 49 -13.62 5.53 -18.78
N PRO A 50 -12.94 5.61 -17.63
CA PRO A 50 -12.30 4.46 -17.05
C PRO A 50 -13.38 3.45 -16.63
N ASP A 51 -13.41 2.36 -17.33
CA ASP A 51 -14.19 1.17 -16.95
C ASP A 51 -13.34 0.35 -15.96
N LYS A 52 -12.85 1.03 -14.91
CA LYS A 52 -11.94 0.42 -13.95
C LYS A 52 -12.72 -0.06 -12.73
N GLU A 53 -12.77 -1.36 -12.58
CA GLU A 53 -13.23 -2.01 -11.36
C GLU A 53 -12.22 -1.81 -10.22
N ASN A 54 -10.92 -1.74 -10.53
CA ASN A 54 -9.85 -1.64 -9.56
C ASN A 54 -9.62 -0.19 -9.10
N ILE A 55 -9.75 0.04 -7.80
CA ILE A 55 -9.51 1.34 -7.16
C ILE A 55 -8.09 1.43 -6.59
N MET A 56 -7.46 0.29 -6.34
CA MET A 56 -6.13 0.19 -5.73
C MET A 56 -5.18 -0.59 -6.63
N CYS A 57 -3.91 -0.21 -6.63
CA CYS A 57 -2.85 -0.96 -7.30
C CYS A 57 -1.67 -1.22 -6.36
N VAL A 58 -0.92 -2.26 -6.66
CA VAL A 58 0.33 -2.61 -5.98
C VAL A 58 1.47 -2.48 -7.00
N ILE A 59 2.52 -1.78 -6.61
CA ILE A 59 3.74 -1.60 -7.42
C ILE A 59 4.73 -2.70 -7.05
N ASP A 60 4.97 -3.63 -7.94
CA ASP A 60 5.77 -4.83 -7.73
C ASP A 60 7.21 -4.51 -7.33
N GLU A 61 7.86 -3.57 -8.01
CA GLU A 61 9.25 -3.19 -7.75
C GLU A 61 9.47 -2.62 -6.34
N ALA A 62 8.42 -1.99 -5.78
CA ALA A 62 8.45 -1.50 -4.41
C ALA A 62 8.06 -2.59 -3.40
N CYS A 63 7.16 -3.50 -3.79
CA CYS A 63 6.60 -4.54 -2.92
C CYS A 63 7.61 -5.65 -2.59
N SER A 64 8.52 -6.00 -3.49
CA SER A 64 9.49 -7.10 -3.35
C SER A 64 10.44 -6.99 -2.14
N SER A 65 10.35 -5.90 -1.35
CA SER A 65 11.20 -5.66 -0.18
C SER A 65 10.67 -6.25 1.13
N CYS A 66 9.44 -6.76 1.16
CA CYS A 66 8.86 -7.34 2.37
C CYS A 66 9.31 -8.78 2.58
N VAL A 67 9.59 -9.14 3.85
CA VAL A 67 10.02 -10.48 4.25
C VAL A 67 8.79 -11.34 4.50
N GLN A 68 8.79 -12.58 4.00
CA GLN A 68 7.69 -13.56 4.24
C GLN A 68 7.80 -14.29 5.58
N ILE A 69 8.84 -14.02 6.36
CA ILE A 69 9.16 -14.72 7.59
C ILE A 69 8.50 -14.01 8.77
N ASN A 70 7.57 -14.67 9.45
CA ASN A 70 6.86 -14.11 10.60
C ASN A 70 7.65 -14.14 11.90
N TYR A 71 8.57 -15.10 12.07
CA TYR A 71 9.39 -15.22 13.28
C TYR A 71 10.84 -15.49 12.92
N GLU A 72 11.76 -14.77 13.59
CA GLU A 72 13.20 -14.93 13.43
C GLU A 72 13.90 -14.95 14.77
N ILE A 73 14.97 -15.77 14.89
CA ILE A 73 15.79 -15.82 16.09
C ILE A 73 16.97 -14.88 15.92
N THR A 74 17.02 -13.86 16.76
CA THR A 74 18.08 -12.83 16.75
C THR A 74 19.37 -13.34 17.41
N ASN A 75 20.44 -12.54 17.26
CA ASN A 75 21.74 -12.77 17.90
C ASN A 75 21.69 -12.67 19.45
N LEU A 76 20.57 -12.22 20.02
CA LEU A 76 20.33 -12.21 21.47
C LEU A 76 20.13 -13.63 22.03
N CYS A 77 19.99 -14.64 21.18
CA CYS A 77 19.85 -16.03 21.60
C CYS A 77 21.09 -16.47 22.38
N ARG A 78 20.89 -16.90 23.63
CA ARG A 78 21.95 -17.33 24.55
C ARG A 78 22.34 -18.80 24.44
N GLY A 79 21.68 -19.59 23.57
CA GLY A 79 21.90 -21.02 23.50
C GLY A 79 21.61 -21.73 24.84
N CYS A 80 20.55 -21.32 25.54
CA CYS A 80 20.22 -21.77 26.90
C CYS A 80 20.05 -23.29 26.98
N VAL A 81 20.34 -23.87 28.15
CA VAL A 81 20.22 -25.32 28.39
C VAL A 81 18.77 -25.79 28.37
N ALA A 82 17.84 -24.93 28.86
CA ALA A 82 16.42 -25.28 28.96
C ALA A 82 15.74 -25.40 27.56
N ARG A 83 16.27 -24.75 26.54
CA ARG A 83 15.78 -24.82 25.13
C ARG A 83 14.25 -24.75 25.01
N SER A 84 13.61 -23.89 25.78
CA SER A 84 12.14 -23.77 25.85
C SER A 84 11.50 -23.58 24.47
N CYS A 85 12.15 -22.86 23.57
CA CYS A 85 11.68 -22.66 22.19
C CYS A 85 11.60 -24.00 21.41
N TYR A 86 12.60 -24.86 21.56
CA TYR A 86 12.65 -26.18 20.93
C TYR A 86 11.63 -27.13 21.57
N MET A 87 11.63 -27.23 22.91
CA MET A 87 10.76 -28.14 23.64
C MET A 87 9.27 -27.88 23.43
N ASN A 88 8.89 -26.62 23.15
CA ASN A 88 7.50 -26.24 22.92
C ASN A 88 7.14 -26.11 21.42
N CYS A 89 8.05 -26.44 20.50
CA CYS A 89 7.75 -26.35 19.08
C CYS A 89 6.93 -27.57 18.61
N PRO A 90 5.66 -27.41 18.19
CA PRO A 90 4.81 -28.51 17.79
C PRO A 90 5.21 -29.14 16.44
N LYS A 91 6.09 -28.49 15.68
CA LYS A 91 6.56 -28.93 14.35
C LYS A 91 8.05 -29.26 14.31
N ASP A 92 8.73 -29.26 15.46
CA ASP A 92 10.17 -29.45 15.56
C ASP A 92 10.99 -28.59 14.57
N ALA A 93 10.50 -27.36 14.32
CA ALA A 93 11.09 -26.44 13.38
C ALA A 93 12.31 -25.68 13.94
N ILE A 94 12.74 -25.93 15.17
CA ILE A 94 13.90 -25.29 15.78
C ILE A 94 15.14 -26.18 15.59
N ARG A 95 16.19 -25.60 15.04
CA ARG A 95 17.52 -26.22 14.88
C ARG A 95 18.55 -25.46 15.69
N PHE A 96 19.76 -26.02 15.83
CA PHE A 96 20.85 -25.38 16.57
C PHE A 96 22.09 -25.26 15.69
N LYS A 97 22.65 -24.06 15.71
CA LYS A 97 23.94 -23.76 15.06
C LYS A 97 25.09 -24.38 15.88
N LYS A 98 26.29 -24.49 15.28
CA LYS A 98 27.50 -25.01 15.94
C LYS A 98 27.86 -24.21 17.23
N ASN A 99 27.52 -22.93 17.30
CA ASN A 99 27.73 -22.08 18.47
C ASN A 99 26.64 -22.24 19.55
N GLY A 100 25.72 -23.19 19.41
CA GLY A 100 24.64 -23.46 20.34
C GLY A 100 23.40 -22.55 20.22
N GLN A 101 23.44 -21.52 19.40
CA GLN A 101 22.28 -20.68 19.15
C GLN A 101 21.21 -21.41 18.35
N ALA A 102 19.95 -21.16 18.68
CA ALA A 102 18.82 -21.68 17.95
C ALA A 102 18.64 -20.93 16.59
N MET A 103 18.05 -21.62 15.64
CA MET A 103 17.56 -21.08 14.38
C MET A 103 16.21 -21.71 14.02
N ILE A 104 15.37 -20.98 13.30
CA ILE A 104 14.10 -21.51 12.80
C ILE A 104 14.34 -22.09 11.41
N ASP A 105 13.84 -23.30 11.21
CA ASP A 105 13.72 -23.92 9.91
C ASP A 105 12.37 -23.46 9.30
N HIS A 106 12.45 -22.52 8.36
CA HIS A 106 11.27 -21.87 7.80
C HIS A 106 10.42 -22.79 6.91
N ASP A 107 11.02 -23.87 6.37
CA ASP A 107 10.29 -24.83 5.54
C ASP A 107 9.32 -25.69 6.38
N THR A 108 9.66 -25.91 7.65
CA THR A 108 8.83 -26.68 8.59
C THR A 108 8.02 -25.82 9.55
N CYS A 109 8.34 -24.53 9.64
CA CYS A 109 7.71 -23.59 10.57
C CYS A 109 6.30 -23.20 10.11
N VAL A 110 5.30 -23.34 10.99
CA VAL A 110 3.91 -22.90 10.74
C VAL A 110 3.57 -21.55 11.39
N SER A 111 4.56 -20.79 11.79
CA SER A 111 4.41 -19.42 12.34
C SER A 111 3.42 -19.31 13.52
N CYS A 112 3.33 -20.34 14.39
CA CYS A 112 2.37 -20.38 15.51
C CYS A 112 2.73 -19.46 16.69
N GLY A 113 3.95 -18.93 16.76
CA GLY A 113 4.42 -17.99 17.79
C GLY A 113 4.68 -18.56 19.17
N ILE A 114 4.56 -19.88 19.39
CA ILE A 114 4.78 -20.50 20.70
C ILE A 114 6.24 -20.32 21.15
N CYS A 115 7.20 -20.48 20.27
CA CYS A 115 8.63 -20.26 20.54
C CYS A 115 8.94 -18.84 20.99
N HIS A 116 8.28 -17.83 20.37
CA HIS A 116 8.39 -16.42 20.73
C HIS A 116 7.94 -16.21 22.19
N LYS A 117 6.78 -16.73 22.57
CA LYS A 117 6.22 -16.62 23.92
C LYS A 117 7.05 -17.41 24.97
N SER A 118 7.65 -18.52 24.57
CA SER A 118 8.41 -19.41 25.46
C SER A 118 9.84 -18.95 25.72
N CYS A 119 10.37 -17.98 24.94
CA CYS A 119 11.75 -17.56 25.08
C CYS A 119 11.93 -16.59 26.27
N PRO A 120 12.65 -16.96 27.35
CA PRO A 120 12.83 -16.10 28.51
C PRO A 120 13.75 -14.89 28.24
N TYR A 121 14.50 -14.93 27.13
CA TYR A 121 15.39 -13.82 26.71
C TYR A 121 14.78 -12.93 25.63
N HIS A 122 13.54 -13.19 25.21
CA HIS A 122 12.89 -12.49 24.11
C HIS A 122 13.75 -12.38 22.83
N ALA A 123 14.56 -13.42 22.60
CA ALA A 123 15.49 -13.46 21.46
C ALA A 123 14.79 -13.85 20.12
N ILE A 124 13.51 -14.18 20.16
CA ILE A 124 12.71 -14.49 18.98
C ILE A 124 11.80 -13.31 18.73
N VAL A 125 11.87 -12.73 17.54
CA VAL A 125 11.08 -11.56 17.15
C VAL A 125 9.99 -11.93 16.18
N TYR A 126 8.86 -11.24 16.28
CA TYR A 126 7.81 -11.29 15.28
C TYR A 126 8.07 -10.21 14.23
N ILE A 127 8.06 -10.60 12.96
CA ILE A 127 8.26 -9.71 11.82
C ILE A 127 6.95 -9.68 11.04
N PRO A 128 6.09 -8.67 11.25
CA PRO A 128 4.83 -8.55 10.53
C PRO A 128 5.08 -8.15 9.07
N VAL A 129 4.16 -8.53 8.19
CA VAL A 129 3.98 -7.90 6.90
C VAL A 129 2.99 -6.74 7.11
N PRO A 130 3.43 -5.47 7.05
CA PRO A 130 2.64 -4.36 7.58
C PRO A 130 1.28 -4.18 6.90
N CYS A 131 1.19 -4.39 5.58
CA CYS A 131 -0.05 -4.24 4.83
C CYS A 131 -1.06 -5.36 5.14
N GLU A 132 -0.61 -6.61 5.27
CA GLU A 132 -1.45 -7.74 5.65
C GLU A 132 -1.98 -7.61 7.09
N GLU A 133 -1.09 -7.18 8.02
CA GLU A 133 -1.45 -6.98 9.42
C GLU A 133 -2.47 -5.85 9.60
N ALA A 134 -2.31 -4.75 8.84
CA ALA A 134 -3.20 -3.59 8.90
C ALA A 134 -4.56 -3.85 8.25
N CYS A 135 -4.71 -4.88 7.42
CA CYS A 135 -5.96 -5.16 6.71
C CYS A 135 -7.00 -5.79 7.63
N PRO A 136 -8.12 -5.10 7.95
CA PRO A 136 -9.12 -5.60 8.88
C PRO A 136 -9.92 -6.79 8.33
N VAL A 137 -10.03 -6.89 7.01
CA VAL A 137 -10.79 -7.93 6.30
C VAL A 137 -9.90 -9.00 5.68
N LYS A 138 -8.57 -8.92 5.90
CA LYS A 138 -7.58 -9.87 5.36
C LYS A 138 -7.70 -10.07 3.84
N ALA A 139 -7.90 -8.99 3.12
CA ALA A 139 -7.99 -8.95 1.66
C ALA A 139 -6.62 -8.88 0.97
N ILE A 140 -5.52 -8.85 1.72
CA ILE A 140 -4.16 -8.73 1.19
C ILE A 140 -3.40 -10.00 1.53
N SER A 141 -2.76 -10.56 0.53
CA SER A 141 -1.91 -11.75 0.66
C SER A 141 -0.85 -11.76 -0.43
N LYS A 142 0.26 -12.45 -0.19
CA LYS A 142 1.32 -12.62 -1.18
C LYS A 142 0.93 -13.66 -2.23
N ASP A 143 1.33 -13.38 -3.46
CA ASP A 143 1.27 -14.33 -4.56
C ASP A 143 2.46 -15.32 -4.55
N GLU A 144 2.56 -16.16 -5.59
CA GLU A 144 3.64 -17.14 -5.76
C GLU A 144 5.04 -16.50 -5.89
N HIS A 145 5.10 -15.24 -6.27
CA HIS A 145 6.33 -14.45 -6.44
C HIS A 145 6.69 -13.63 -5.20
N GLY A 146 5.85 -13.69 -4.16
CA GLY A 146 6.04 -12.94 -2.91
C GLY A 146 5.60 -11.49 -2.99
N ILE A 147 4.87 -11.11 -4.03
CA ILE A 147 4.29 -9.80 -4.24
C ILE A 147 2.90 -9.76 -3.62
N GLU A 148 2.55 -8.63 -3.01
CA GLU A 148 1.23 -8.47 -2.40
C GLU A 148 0.15 -8.34 -3.47
N HIS A 149 -0.91 -9.10 -3.31
CA HIS A 149 -2.12 -9.02 -4.12
C HIS A 149 -3.30 -8.61 -3.26
N ILE A 150 -4.17 -7.76 -3.81
CA ILE A 150 -5.40 -7.30 -3.16
C ILE A 150 -6.59 -8.04 -3.75
N ASP A 151 -7.30 -8.79 -2.92
CA ASP A 151 -8.55 -9.43 -3.29
C ASP A 151 -9.68 -8.39 -3.27
N GLU A 152 -10.01 -7.87 -4.43
CA GLU A 152 -11.03 -6.83 -4.62
C GLU A 152 -12.42 -7.25 -4.11
N SER A 153 -12.71 -8.55 -4.13
CA SER A 153 -14.01 -9.07 -3.64
C SER A 153 -14.17 -8.93 -2.12
N LYS A 154 -13.06 -8.83 -1.37
CA LYS A 154 -13.02 -8.66 0.08
C LYS A 154 -12.64 -7.24 0.49
N CYS A 155 -11.99 -6.50 -0.39
CA CYS A 155 -11.49 -5.17 -0.08
C CYS A 155 -12.62 -4.19 0.22
N ILE A 156 -12.49 -3.44 1.32
CA ILE A 156 -13.45 -2.38 1.71
C ILE A 156 -12.90 -0.97 1.44
N TYR A 157 -11.82 -0.86 0.69
CA TYR A 157 -11.18 0.39 0.25
C TYR A 157 -10.87 1.39 1.39
N CYS A 158 -10.53 0.88 2.58
CA CYS A 158 -10.29 1.71 3.77
C CYS A 158 -8.93 2.42 3.79
N GLY A 159 -8.00 2.12 2.89
CA GLY A 159 -6.68 2.73 2.74
C GLY A 159 -5.66 2.39 3.84
N LYS A 160 -5.96 1.52 4.80
CA LYS A 160 -5.03 1.18 5.90
C LYS A 160 -3.73 0.56 5.41
N CYS A 161 -3.78 -0.25 4.35
CA CYS A 161 -2.62 -0.88 3.72
C CYS A 161 -1.65 0.16 3.11
N MET A 162 -2.17 1.21 2.48
CA MET A 162 -1.36 2.31 1.94
C MET A 162 -0.57 3.00 3.05
N ASN A 163 -1.24 3.33 4.16
CA ASN A 163 -0.61 4.00 5.30
C ASN A 163 0.37 3.09 6.04
N ALA A 164 0.15 1.77 6.03
CA ALA A 164 0.99 0.81 6.71
C ALA A 164 2.24 0.42 5.91
N CYS A 165 2.22 0.55 4.57
CA CYS A 165 3.32 0.14 3.71
C CYS A 165 4.52 1.10 3.84
N PRO A 166 5.67 0.70 4.43
CA PRO A 166 6.83 1.57 4.60
C PRO A 166 7.54 1.87 3.27
N PHE A 167 7.26 1.11 2.23
CA PHE A 167 7.86 1.28 0.90
C PHE A 167 6.99 2.11 -0.03
N GLY A 168 5.74 2.41 0.37
CA GLY A 168 4.78 3.09 -0.47
C GLY A 168 4.54 2.33 -1.78
N ALA A 169 4.30 1.02 -1.67
CA ALA A 169 4.04 0.16 -2.81
C ALA A 169 2.55 0.10 -3.18
N ILE A 170 1.66 0.52 -2.29
CA ILE A 170 0.21 0.45 -2.49
C ILE A 170 -0.32 1.86 -2.71
N PHE A 171 -1.03 2.05 -3.82
CA PHE A 171 -1.59 3.34 -4.25
C PHE A 171 -3.07 3.21 -4.61
N GLU A 172 -3.78 4.32 -4.46
CA GLU A 172 -5.09 4.50 -5.08
C GLU A 172 -4.93 4.91 -6.55
N ILE A 173 -5.79 4.40 -7.41
CA ILE A 173 -5.84 4.80 -8.82
C ILE A 173 -6.62 6.11 -8.91
N SER A 174 -5.92 7.19 -9.23
CA SER A 174 -6.47 8.54 -9.25
C SER A 174 -7.37 8.78 -10.46
N GLN A 175 -8.50 9.44 -10.25
CA GLN A 175 -9.39 9.91 -11.31
C GLN A 175 -9.14 11.37 -11.70
N THR A 176 -8.02 11.96 -11.27
CA THR A 176 -7.70 13.38 -11.50
C THR A 176 -7.69 13.73 -12.99
N PHE A 177 -7.06 12.89 -13.82
CA PHE A 177 -7.01 13.12 -15.27
C PHE A 177 -8.40 13.05 -15.92
N ASP A 178 -9.25 12.14 -15.47
CA ASP A 178 -10.61 11.97 -16.00
C ASP A 178 -11.48 13.19 -15.68
N VAL A 179 -11.38 13.69 -14.43
CA VAL A 179 -12.08 14.91 -14.00
C VAL A 179 -11.61 16.13 -14.81
N LEU A 180 -10.29 16.31 -14.97
CA LEU A 180 -9.74 17.41 -15.76
C LEU A 180 -10.13 17.33 -17.23
N GLN A 181 -10.20 16.13 -17.80
CA GLN A 181 -10.65 15.92 -19.18
C GLN A 181 -12.13 16.34 -19.37
N ARG A 182 -13.01 15.96 -18.43
CA ARG A 182 -14.42 16.34 -18.44
C ARG A 182 -14.62 17.85 -18.31
N ILE A 183 -13.86 18.49 -17.42
CA ILE A 183 -13.86 19.94 -17.29
C ILE A 183 -13.44 20.60 -18.62
N ARG A 184 -12.37 20.08 -19.28
CA ARG A 184 -11.90 20.58 -20.58
C ARG A 184 -12.93 20.40 -21.71
N LYS A 185 -13.74 19.34 -21.64
CA LYS A 185 -14.86 19.12 -22.57
C LYS A 185 -16.05 20.04 -22.29
N GLY A 186 -16.05 20.84 -21.24
CA GLY A 186 -17.12 21.72 -20.84
C GLY A 186 -18.27 21.05 -20.10
N GLU A 187 -18.05 19.86 -19.56
CA GLU A 187 -19.05 19.16 -18.76
C GLU A 187 -19.25 19.87 -17.41
N LYS A 188 -20.50 19.89 -16.95
CA LYS A 188 -20.82 20.51 -15.65
C LYS A 188 -20.40 19.57 -14.53
N MET A 189 -19.32 19.93 -13.83
CA MET A 189 -18.78 19.20 -12.71
C MET A 189 -19.02 19.93 -11.41
N VAL A 190 -19.44 19.22 -10.37
CA VAL A 190 -19.61 19.76 -9.02
C VAL A 190 -18.66 19.06 -8.06
N ALA A 191 -17.88 19.83 -7.31
CA ALA A 191 -16.99 19.26 -6.30
C ALA A 191 -17.74 19.02 -4.98
N ILE A 192 -17.67 17.80 -4.44
CA ILE A 192 -18.17 17.47 -3.11
C ILE A 192 -16.98 17.45 -2.15
N VAL A 193 -16.98 18.39 -1.20
CA VAL A 193 -15.83 18.63 -0.33
C VAL A 193 -16.13 18.23 1.11
N ALA A 194 -15.28 17.39 1.69
CA ALA A 194 -15.39 17.03 3.10
C ALA A 194 -14.98 18.21 3.99
N PRO A 195 -15.66 18.46 5.14
CA PRO A 195 -15.31 19.55 6.06
C PRO A 195 -13.90 19.48 6.61
N SER A 196 -13.31 18.29 6.67
CA SER A 196 -11.93 18.04 7.10
C SER A 196 -10.87 18.79 6.27
N ILE A 197 -11.20 19.24 5.06
CA ILE A 197 -10.30 20.04 4.22
C ILE A 197 -9.83 21.33 4.94
N LEU A 198 -10.67 21.90 5.80
CA LEU A 198 -10.30 23.08 6.58
C LEU A 198 -9.23 22.81 7.63
N GLY A 199 -9.05 21.55 8.03
CA GLY A 199 -7.96 21.11 8.91
C GLY A 199 -6.64 20.87 8.16
N GLN A 200 -6.71 20.64 6.85
CA GLN A 200 -5.55 20.36 6.00
C GLN A 200 -4.93 21.64 5.43
N PHE A 201 -5.76 22.63 5.14
CA PHE A 201 -5.34 23.91 4.57
C PHE A 201 -5.68 25.06 5.51
N LYS A 202 -4.76 26.01 5.67
CA LYS A 202 -4.99 27.24 6.46
C LYS A 202 -5.78 28.27 5.64
N THR A 203 -7.00 27.91 5.22
CA THR A 203 -7.85 28.72 4.34
C THR A 203 -9.28 28.74 4.84
N SER A 204 -10.08 29.69 4.37
CA SER A 204 -11.54 29.70 4.60
C SER A 204 -12.26 28.80 3.60
N ILE A 205 -13.44 28.32 3.94
CA ILE A 205 -14.25 27.50 3.03
C ILE A 205 -14.59 28.25 1.72
N GLY A 206 -14.77 29.56 1.78
CA GLY A 206 -15.00 30.39 0.59
C GLY A 206 -13.80 30.41 -0.37
N GLN A 207 -12.58 30.44 0.17
CA GLN A 207 -11.37 30.33 -0.66
C GLN A 207 -11.24 28.95 -1.31
N VAL A 208 -11.58 27.87 -0.59
CA VAL A 208 -11.61 26.51 -1.13
C VAL A 208 -12.60 26.43 -2.30
N TYR A 209 -13.81 26.95 -2.13
CA TYR A 209 -14.82 26.95 -3.19
C TYR A 209 -14.41 27.83 -4.39
N GLY A 210 -13.76 28.96 -4.12
CA GLY A 210 -13.18 29.81 -5.17
C GLY A 210 -12.13 29.09 -5.99
N ALA A 211 -11.22 28.36 -5.33
CA ALA A 211 -10.19 27.56 -6.00
C ALA A 211 -10.79 26.46 -6.90
N PHE A 212 -11.82 25.74 -6.47
CA PHE A 212 -12.50 24.78 -7.32
C PHE A 212 -13.14 25.42 -8.56
N LYS A 213 -13.73 26.60 -8.42
CA LYS A 213 -14.29 27.35 -9.56
C LYS A 213 -13.19 27.82 -10.53
N GLU A 214 -12.03 28.23 -10.03
CA GLU A 214 -10.88 28.59 -10.89
C GLU A 214 -10.30 27.38 -11.65
N ILE A 215 -10.33 26.18 -11.05
CA ILE A 215 -9.94 24.93 -11.73
C ILE A 215 -10.92 24.58 -12.86
N GLY A 216 -12.18 25.04 -12.79
CA GLY A 216 -13.20 24.84 -13.80
C GLY A 216 -14.43 24.06 -13.35
N PHE A 217 -14.56 23.78 -12.06
CA PHE A 217 -15.80 23.20 -11.52
C PHE A 217 -16.93 24.23 -11.59
N THR A 218 -18.13 23.77 -11.91
CA THR A 218 -19.33 24.63 -11.96
C THR A 218 -19.71 25.13 -10.58
N ASP A 219 -19.59 24.27 -9.57
CA ASP A 219 -19.85 24.59 -8.17
C ASP A 219 -19.09 23.67 -7.21
N ALA A 220 -19.07 24.04 -5.93
CA ALA A 220 -18.52 23.22 -4.86
C ALA A 220 -19.47 23.24 -3.65
N VAL A 221 -19.75 22.06 -3.09
CA VAL A 221 -20.67 21.88 -1.96
C VAL A 221 -20.02 21.10 -0.84
N SER A 222 -20.38 21.40 0.41
CA SER A 222 -19.92 20.61 1.54
C SER A 222 -20.71 19.32 1.65
N TYR A 223 -20.03 18.23 1.94
CA TYR A 223 -20.65 16.92 2.18
C TYR A 223 -21.72 16.95 3.29
N THR A 224 -21.55 17.75 4.33
CA THR A 224 -22.54 17.91 5.40
C THR A 224 -23.84 18.52 4.89
N HIS A 225 -23.79 19.36 3.86
CA HIS A 225 -24.96 19.96 3.26
C HIS A 225 -25.82 18.93 2.50
N LEU A 226 -25.19 17.99 1.81
CA LEU A 226 -25.88 16.91 1.10
C LEU A 226 -26.59 15.97 2.08
N ARG A 227 -25.92 15.59 3.16
CA ARG A 227 -26.50 14.68 4.17
C ARG A 227 -27.70 15.28 4.90
N ALA A 228 -27.76 16.59 5.03
CA ALA A 228 -28.91 17.27 5.64
C ALA A 228 -30.20 17.18 4.80
N HIS A 229 -30.09 16.91 3.49
CA HIS A 229 -31.22 16.70 2.61
C HIS A 229 -31.72 15.24 2.60
N GLU A 230 -30.86 14.25 2.86
CA GLU A 230 -31.24 12.83 2.90
C GLU A 230 -32.01 12.42 4.15
N THR A 231 -31.88 13.17 5.24
CA THR A 231 -32.57 12.85 6.53
C THR A 231 -33.98 13.44 6.66
N ARG A 232 -34.55 13.96 5.59
CA ARG A 232 -35.92 14.54 5.57
C ARG A 232 -37.00 13.64 4.94
N HIS A 233 -36.74 12.34 4.87
CA HIS A 233 -37.76 11.34 4.48
C HIS A 233 -38.11 10.42 5.63
#